data_39325648c76165be40066f3d69ed58d2
#
_entry.id   39325648c76165be40066f3d69ed58d2
#
_cell.length_a   1.000
_cell.length_b   1.000
_cell.length_c   1.000
_cell.angle_alpha   90.00
_cell.angle_beta   90.00
_cell.angle_gamma   90.00
#
_symmetry.space_group_name_H-M   'P 1'
#
loop_
_entity.id
_entity.type
_entity.pdbx_description
1 polymer ?
#
loop_
_entity_poly.entity_id
_entity_poly.type
_entity_poly.pdbx_seq_one_letter_code
_entity_poly.pdbx_strand_id
1 'polypeptide(L)'
;MKLASTVCIALSLAAVSCGPSAGPGGMMVGPGGMPDMDRMEKKQELMQKLMSDPQAPAWHAQREKITQALGDRVFDKDFDRVFDSVTVALASMEANVNNMERQSGYITAAIPRLNPERAEQLRKAGMVEYAKANGYDPSLLEKKGAYDIDLDSMTAMARIGQAMTISLVRQSPTQTKVKIRFSNVNYPAELHEYYKVVWPAIDKQIFLDRNVD
;
A
#
# COMPACT_ATOMS: atom_id res chain seq x y z
N MET A 1 -0.25 -59.87 -20.85
CA MET A 1 0.51 -60.54 -19.75
C MET A 1 0.51 -59.61 -18.57
N LYS A 2 -0.04 -60.07 -17.46
CA LYS A 2 -0.18 -59.39 -16.17
C LYS A 2 1.16 -59.38 -15.43
N LEU A 3 1.48 -58.32 -14.76
CA LEU A 3 2.28 -58.37 -13.53
C LEU A 3 1.88 -57.17 -12.65
N ALA A 4 1.09 -57.53 -11.63
CA ALA A 4 0.77 -56.66 -10.52
C ALA A 4 1.94 -56.73 -9.52
N SER A 5 2.40 -55.56 -9.06
CA SER A 5 3.38 -55.47 -7.97
C SER A 5 2.70 -54.79 -6.77
N THR A 6 2.35 -55.62 -5.81
CA THR A 6 1.76 -55.26 -4.52
C THR A 6 2.91 -54.84 -3.60
N VAL A 7 2.94 -53.58 -3.18
CA VAL A 7 3.84 -53.09 -2.13
C VAL A 7 3.06 -53.05 -0.82
N CYS A 8 3.40 -53.96 0.08
CA CYS A 8 2.94 -53.93 1.47
C CYS A 8 3.74 -52.87 2.25
N ILE A 9 3.08 -51.83 2.74
CA ILE A 9 3.65 -50.92 3.72
C ILE A 9 3.22 -51.37 5.10
N ALA A 10 4.20 -51.85 5.88
CA ALA A 10 4.02 -52.23 7.27
C ALA A 10 3.88 -50.93 8.13
N LEU A 11 2.72 -50.80 8.79
CA LEU A 11 2.51 -49.78 9.84
C LEU A 11 3.17 -50.28 11.15
N SER A 12 4.22 -49.58 11.56
CA SER A 12 4.78 -49.74 12.89
C SER A 12 4.00 -48.84 13.87
N LEU A 13 3.16 -49.44 14.70
CA LEU A 13 2.55 -48.79 15.86
C LEU A 13 3.61 -48.61 16.95
N ALA A 14 4.10 -47.40 17.14
CA ALA A 14 4.83 -47.02 18.34
C ALA A 14 3.81 -46.64 19.43
N ALA A 15 3.68 -47.50 20.42
CA ALA A 15 2.90 -47.23 21.63
C ALA A 15 3.63 -46.16 22.44
N VAL A 16 3.11 -44.97 22.47
CA VAL A 16 3.54 -43.91 23.40
C VAL A 16 2.82 -44.13 24.72
N SER A 17 3.58 -44.52 25.72
CA SER A 17 3.18 -44.68 27.11
C SER A 17 2.69 -43.34 27.68
N CYS A 18 1.40 -43.26 28.00
CA CYS A 18 0.84 -42.18 28.79
C CYS A 18 1.19 -42.40 30.27
N GLY A 19 2.16 -41.66 30.76
CA GLY A 19 2.35 -41.52 32.20
C GLY A 19 1.44 -40.41 32.74
N PRO A 20 0.67 -40.61 33.81
CA PRO A 20 -0.11 -39.55 34.44
C PRO A 20 0.79 -38.74 35.35
N SER A 21 1.20 -37.55 34.93
CA SER A 21 1.68 -36.51 35.85
C SER A 21 0.66 -35.40 35.92
N ALA A 22 -0.32 -35.57 36.78
CA ALA A 22 -1.15 -34.48 37.25
C ALA A 22 -0.32 -33.62 38.22
N GLY A 23 0.31 -32.58 37.68
CA GLY A 23 0.72 -31.40 38.44
C GLY A 23 -0.28 -30.29 38.18
N PRO A 24 -0.75 -29.51 39.19
CA PRO A 24 -1.48 -28.31 38.91
C PRO A 24 -0.53 -27.38 38.16
N GLY A 25 -0.71 -27.27 36.84
CA GLY A 25 0.09 -26.43 35.97
C GLY A 25 -0.06 -24.97 36.34
N GLY A 26 0.84 -24.51 37.17
CA GLY A 26 1.10 -23.10 37.28
C GLY A 26 1.47 -22.58 35.86
N MET A 27 0.61 -21.80 35.25
CA MET A 27 0.99 -21.00 34.09
C MET A 27 2.26 -20.26 34.51
N MET A 28 3.38 -20.56 33.88
CA MET A 28 4.57 -19.75 34.00
C MET A 28 4.21 -18.38 33.40
N VAL A 29 3.78 -17.50 34.27
CA VAL A 29 3.73 -16.07 34.00
C VAL A 29 5.18 -15.65 33.87
N GLY A 30 5.68 -15.59 32.64
CA GLY A 30 6.97 -14.95 32.36
C GLY A 30 6.95 -13.51 32.84
N PRO A 31 8.09 -12.82 32.89
CA PRO A 31 8.19 -11.42 33.38
C PRO A 31 7.43 -10.39 32.53
N GLY A 32 6.54 -10.81 31.68
CA GLY A 32 5.52 -9.99 31.01
C GLY A 32 4.16 -10.35 31.59
N GLY A 33 3.53 -9.45 32.33
CA GLY A 33 2.23 -9.66 32.96
C GLY A 33 1.18 -10.21 31.97
N MET A 34 0.06 -10.72 32.49
CA MET A 34 -1.06 -11.19 31.66
C MET A 34 -1.37 -10.15 30.58
N PRO A 35 -1.58 -10.59 29.32
CA PRO A 35 -1.97 -9.67 28.26
C PRO A 35 -3.24 -8.94 28.69
N ASP A 36 -3.23 -7.62 28.57
CA ASP A 36 -4.41 -6.78 28.80
C ASP A 36 -5.45 -7.14 27.71
N MET A 37 -6.38 -8.01 28.07
CA MET A 37 -7.39 -8.55 27.16
C MET A 37 -8.29 -7.44 26.64
N ASP A 38 -8.65 -6.47 27.47
CA ASP A 38 -9.49 -5.32 27.07
C ASP A 38 -8.78 -4.45 26.01
N ARG A 39 -7.48 -4.26 26.21
CA ARG A 39 -6.65 -3.53 25.24
C ARG A 39 -6.54 -4.30 23.93
N MET A 40 -6.35 -5.61 23.99
CA MET A 40 -6.26 -6.45 22.78
C MET A 40 -7.57 -6.45 22.00
N GLU A 41 -8.71 -6.56 22.68
CA GLU A 41 -10.04 -6.51 22.04
C GLU A 41 -10.28 -5.16 21.33
N LYS A 42 -10.03 -4.04 22.03
CA LYS A 42 -10.16 -2.70 21.45
C LYS A 42 -9.20 -2.49 20.27
N LYS A 43 -7.98 -3.00 20.35
CA LYS A 43 -7.02 -2.96 19.26
C LYS A 43 -7.50 -3.76 18.05
N GLN A 44 -8.01 -4.97 18.29
CA GLN A 44 -8.57 -5.81 17.22
C GLN A 44 -9.77 -5.15 16.55
N GLU A 45 -10.67 -4.54 17.33
CA GLU A 45 -11.80 -3.79 16.80
C GLU A 45 -11.35 -2.60 15.93
N LEU A 46 -10.40 -1.80 16.42
CA LEU A 46 -9.81 -0.70 15.65
C LEU A 46 -9.19 -1.19 14.34
N MET A 47 -8.43 -2.28 14.40
CA MET A 47 -7.79 -2.86 13.22
C MET A 47 -8.82 -3.41 12.22
N GLN A 48 -9.87 -4.08 12.71
CA GLN A 48 -10.95 -4.56 11.86
C GLN A 48 -11.64 -3.39 11.15
N LYS A 49 -11.91 -2.29 11.86
CA LYS A 49 -12.49 -1.07 11.26
C LYS A 49 -11.55 -0.45 10.24
N LEU A 50 -10.27 -0.31 10.54
CA LEU A 50 -9.27 0.19 9.59
C LEU A 50 -9.20 -0.66 8.31
N MET A 51 -9.39 -1.97 8.40
CA MET A 51 -9.38 -2.88 7.25
C MET A 51 -10.70 -2.91 6.50
N SER A 52 -11.82 -2.84 7.20
CA SER A 52 -13.17 -2.90 6.59
C SER A 52 -13.65 -1.56 6.06
N ASP A 53 -13.11 -0.46 6.57
CA ASP A 53 -13.42 0.90 6.15
C ASP A 53 -12.16 1.66 5.66
N PRO A 54 -11.47 1.15 4.63
CA PRO A 54 -10.31 1.86 4.05
C PRO A 54 -10.72 3.18 3.40
N GLN A 55 -12.00 3.46 3.32
CA GLN A 55 -12.61 4.63 2.69
C GLN A 55 -13.42 5.47 3.68
N ALA A 56 -12.92 5.59 4.93
CA ALA A 56 -13.56 6.49 5.89
C ALA A 56 -14.03 7.77 5.18
N PRO A 57 -15.30 8.18 5.30
CA PRO A 57 -15.86 9.28 4.49
C PRO A 57 -15.03 10.55 4.52
N ALA A 58 -14.41 10.87 5.68
CA ALA A 58 -13.52 12.01 5.82
C ALA A 58 -12.25 11.87 4.95
N TRP A 59 -11.67 10.69 4.87
CA TRP A 59 -10.50 10.44 4.03
C TRP A 59 -10.83 10.42 2.55
N HIS A 60 -12.00 9.92 2.17
CA HIS A 60 -12.48 9.98 0.79
C HIS A 60 -12.57 11.43 0.33
N ALA A 61 -13.19 12.30 1.10
CA ALA A 61 -13.30 13.73 0.78
C ALA A 61 -11.93 14.43 0.70
N GLN A 62 -11.00 14.10 1.60
CA GLN A 62 -9.64 14.63 1.55
C GLN A 62 -8.87 14.15 0.32
N ARG A 63 -8.93 12.86 -0.01
CA ARG A 63 -8.29 12.31 -1.22
C ARG A 63 -8.85 12.93 -2.48
N GLU A 64 -10.16 13.13 -2.53
CA GLU A 64 -10.79 13.79 -3.66
C GLU A 64 -10.29 15.24 -3.82
N LYS A 65 -10.22 16.03 -2.75
CA LYS A 65 -9.64 17.38 -2.76
C LYS A 65 -8.19 17.39 -3.23
N ILE A 66 -7.36 16.46 -2.74
CA ILE A 66 -5.96 16.32 -3.18
C ILE A 66 -5.92 15.99 -4.67
N THR A 67 -6.74 15.05 -5.12
CA THR A 67 -6.79 14.65 -6.53
C THR A 67 -7.27 15.78 -7.42
N GLN A 68 -8.26 16.57 -7.00
CA GLN A 68 -8.72 17.75 -7.73
C GLN A 68 -7.65 18.85 -7.82
N ALA A 69 -6.92 19.06 -6.73
CA ALA A 69 -5.90 20.10 -6.66
C ALA A 69 -4.59 19.73 -7.38
N LEU A 70 -4.19 18.48 -7.31
CA LEU A 70 -2.86 18.02 -7.76
C LEU A 70 -2.90 17.04 -8.93
N GLY A 71 -4.05 16.48 -9.25
CA GLY A 71 -4.14 15.38 -10.21
C GLY A 71 -4.03 15.78 -11.68
N ASP A 72 -4.15 17.07 -12.00
CA ASP A 72 -4.19 17.54 -13.37
C ASP A 72 -3.17 18.66 -13.58
N ARG A 73 -2.43 18.62 -14.71
CA ARG A 73 -1.56 19.71 -15.17
C ARG A 73 -1.68 19.92 -16.68
N VAL A 74 -1.47 21.13 -17.12
CA VAL A 74 -1.43 21.49 -18.53
C VAL A 74 -0.01 21.92 -18.88
N PHE A 75 0.51 21.40 -19.99
CA PHE A 75 1.82 21.70 -20.52
C PHE A 75 1.67 22.37 -21.90
N ASP A 76 2.40 23.46 -22.11
CA ASP A 76 2.46 24.17 -23.40
C ASP A 76 3.44 23.45 -24.34
N LYS A 77 3.12 22.20 -24.66
CA LYS A 77 3.83 21.29 -25.55
C LYS A 77 2.83 20.39 -26.26
N ASP A 78 3.20 19.95 -27.46
CA ASP A 78 2.42 18.98 -28.20
C ASP A 78 2.32 17.64 -27.47
N PHE A 79 1.35 16.85 -27.89
CA PHE A 79 1.01 15.59 -27.24
C PHE A 79 2.16 14.57 -27.27
N ASP A 80 2.86 14.46 -28.41
CA ASP A 80 3.86 13.42 -28.58
C ASP A 80 5.09 13.68 -27.69
N ARG A 81 5.54 14.94 -27.63
CA ARG A 81 6.62 15.35 -26.71
C ARG A 81 6.26 15.15 -25.25
N VAL A 82 5.02 15.49 -24.82
CA VAL A 82 4.60 15.27 -23.45
C VAL A 82 4.50 13.78 -23.15
N PHE A 83 3.99 12.97 -24.10
CA PHE A 83 3.90 11.53 -23.94
C PHE A 83 5.29 10.89 -23.75
N ASP A 84 6.26 11.27 -24.59
CA ASP A 84 7.64 10.78 -24.48
C ASP A 84 8.29 11.22 -23.17
N SER A 85 8.12 12.48 -22.77
CA SER A 85 8.62 12.99 -21.49
C SER A 85 8.03 12.24 -20.29
N VAL A 86 6.74 11.94 -20.30
CA VAL A 86 6.08 11.13 -19.26
C VAL A 86 6.64 9.71 -19.23
N THR A 87 6.86 9.11 -20.39
CA THR A 87 7.43 7.75 -20.50
C THR A 87 8.84 7.70 -19.90
N VAL A 88 9.69 8.68 -20.24
CA VAL A 88 11.06 8.80 -19.69
C VAL A 88 11.01 9.07 -18.19
N ALA A 89 10.08 9.90 -17.72
CA ALA A 89 9.90 10.15 -16.29
C ALA A 89 9.56 8.87 -15.53
N LEU A 90 8.64 8.05 -16.05
CA LEU A 90 8.27 6.76 -15.46
C LEU A 90 9.47 5.82 -15.37
N ALA A 91 10.26 5.73 -16.44
CA ALA A 91 11.48 4.94 -16.46
C ALA A 91 12.50 5.45 -15.42
N SER A 92 12.66 6.77 -15.28
CA SER A 92 13.59 7.36 -14.30
C SER A 92 13.17 7.12 -12.83
N MET A 93 11.89 6.88 -12.58
CA MET A 93 11.35 6.53 -11.27
C MET A 93 11.31 5.01 -11.03
N GLU A 94 11.84 4.20 -11.97
CA GLU A 94 11.76 2.73 -11.93
C GLU A 94 10.31 2.21 -11.80
N ALA A 95 9.34 2.98 -12.31
CA ALA A 95 7.94 2.59 -12.28
C ALA A 95 7.68 1.51 -13.35
N ASN A 96 7.22 0.34 -12.94
CA ASN A 96 6.83 -0.72 -13.86
C ASN A 96 5.59 -0.31 -14.65
N VAL A 97 5.75 -0.10 -15.95
CA VAL A 97 4.64 0.20 -16.86
C VAL A 97 3.90 -1.09 -17.20
N ASN A 98 2.61 -1.18 -16.86
CA ASN A 98 1.76 -2.34 -17.11
C ASN A 98 1.11 -2.27 -18.48
N ASN A 99 0.69 -1.08 -18.90
CA ASN A 99 0.12 -0.82 -20.22
C ASN A 99 0.43 0.61 -20.64
N MET A 100 0.67 0.79 -21.95
CA MET A 100 0.93 2.09 -22.55
C MET A 100 0.36 2.12 -23.98
N GLU A 101 -0.56 3.05 -24.22
CA GLU A 101 -1.22 3.21 -25.51
C GLU A 101 -1.16 4.68 -25.95
N ARG A 102 -0.30 4.96 -26.94
CA ARG A 102 -0.06 6.33 -27.41
C ARG A 102 -1.29 6.94 -28.07
N GLN A 103 -2.08 6.14 -28.82
CA GLN A 103 -3.22 6.70 -29.53
C GLN A 103 -4.28 7.26 -28.61
N SER A 104 -4.59 6.55 -27.54
CA SER A 104 -5.53 7.00 -26.50
C SER A 104 -4.90 7.93 -25.48
N GLY A 105 -3.57 8.02 -25.44
CA GLY A 105 -2.85 8.77 -24.41
C GLY A 105 -2.95 8.14 -23.02
N TYR A 106 -3.11 6.82 -22.94
CA TYR A 106 -3.37 6.11 -21.70
C TYR A 106 -2.16 5.29 -21.25
N ILE A 107 -1.75 5.47 -20.00
CA ILE A 107 -0.65 4.74 -19.39
C ILE A 107 -1.09 4.23 -18.03
N THR A 108 -0.87 2.94 -17.75
CA THR A 108 -0.97 2.39 -16.40
C THR A 108 0.38 1.89 -15.95
N ALA A 109 0.74 2.22 -14.72
CA ALA A 109 2.00 1.83 -14.14
C ALA A 109 1.83 1.49 -12.65
N ALA A 110 2.75 0.72 -12.11
CA ALA A 110 2.89 0.60 -10.67
C ALA A 110 3.25 1.96 -10.07
N ILE A 111 2.81 2.19 -8.84
CA ILE A 111 3.14 3.43 -8.11
C ILE A 111 4.65 3.42 -7.81
N PRO A 112 5.37 4.56 -8.01
CA PRO A 112 6.78 4.68 -7.64
C PRO A 112 7.00 4.36 -6.17
N ARG A 113 8.12 3.74 -5.86
CA ARG A 113 8.45 3.43 -4.47
C ARG A 113 8.79 4.70 -3.71
N LEU A 114 8.04 4.98 -2.66
CA LEU A 114 8.47 5.97 -1.66
C LEU A 114 9.59 5.38 -0.81
N ASN A 115 10.40 6.27 -0.22
CA ASN A 115 11.32 5.84 0.83
C ASN A 115 10.53 5.03 1.89
N PRO A 116 10.97 3.79 2.24
CA PRO A 116 10.21 2.91 3.12
C PRO A 116 9.88 3.52 4.49
N GLU A 117 10.85 4.21 5.11
CA GLU A 117 10.66 4.87 6.39
C GLU A 117 9.62 5.99 6.30
N ARG A 118 9.68 6.78 5.23
CA ARG A 118 8.72 7.86 4.99
C ARG A 118 7.32 7.33 4.76
N ALA A 119 7.17 6.28 3.96
CA ALA A 119 5.88 5.64 3.71
C ALA A 119 5.27 5.05 5.00
N GLU A 120 6.10 4.46 5.86
CA GLU A 120 5.67 3.95 7.16
C GLU A 120 5.21 5.08 8.09
N GLN A 121 5.98 6.17 8.18
CA GLN A 121 5.60 7.34 8.98
C GLN A 121 4.24 7.93 8.53
N LEU A 122 4.02 8.05 7.22
CA LEU A 122 2.77 8.58 6.68
C LEU A 122 1.58 7.67 7.01
N ARG A 123 1.75 6.35 6.94
CA ARG A 123 0.71 5.39 7.31
C ARG A 123 0.42 5.41 8.80
N LYS A 124 1.46 5.37 9.65
CA LYS A 124 1.29 5.47 11.10
C LYS A 124 0.57 6.76 11.49
N ALA A 125 0.94 7.89 10.91
CA ALA A 125 0.24 9.16 11.13
C ALA A 125 -1.23 9.09 10.71
N GLY A 126 -1.54 8.51 9.56
CA GLY A 126 -2.91 8.30 9.10
C GLY A 126 -3.73 7.40 10.03
N MET A 127 -3.14 6.30 10.52
CA MET A 127 -3.81 5.41 11.47
C MET A 127 -4.09 6.11 12.81
N VAL A 128 -3.15 6.91 13.30
CA VAL A 128 -3.33 7.72 14.52
C VAL A 128 -4.46 8.74 14.32
N GLU A 129 -4.51 9.40 13.18
CA GLU A 129 -5.60 10.33 12.84
C GLU A 129 -6.96 9.62 12.80
N TYR A 130 -7.03 8.45 12.17
CA TYR A 130 -8.23 7.63 12.13
C TYR A 130 -8.70 7.21 13.53
N ALA A 131 -7.77 6.71 14.36
CA ALA A 131 -8.08 6.30 15.73
C ALA A 131 -8.70 7.45 16.53
N LYS A 132 -8.07 8.64 16.51
CA LYS A 132 -8.58 9.83 17.17
C LYS A 132 -9.96 10.24 16.66
N ALA A 133 -10.17 10.26 15.35
CA ALA A 133 -11.43 10.65 14.73
C ALA A 133 -12.58 9.71 15.09
N ASN A 134 -12.28 8.44 15.41
CA ASN A 134 -13.27 7.42 15.79
C ASN A 134 -13.32 7.13 17.30
N GLY A 135 -12.69 7.98 18.13
CA GLY A 135 -12.76 7.89 19.59
C GLY A 135 -11.89 6.77 20.21
N TYR A 136 -10.94 6.22 19.46
CA TYR A 136 -9.97 5.25 19.99
C TYR A 136 -8.73 5.95 20.54
N ASP A 137 -8.15 5.35 21.58
CA ASP A 137 -6.84 5.78 22.09
C ASP A 137 -5.74 5.40 21.08
N PRO A 138 -4.97 6.38 20.56
CA PRO A 138 -3.87 6.11 19.65
C PRO A 138 -2.79 5.18 20.20
N SER A 139 -2.66 5.08 21.53
CA SER A 139 -1.72 4.14 22.17
C SER A 139 -2.01 2.67 21.84
N LEU A 140 -3.23 2.35 21.37
CA LEU A 140 -3.60 1.03 20.88
C LEU A 140 -2.77 0.61 19.66
N LEU A 141 -2.28 1.57 18.88
CA LEU A 141 -1.44 1.32 17.70
C LEU A 141 0.01 1.03 18.06
N GLU A 142 0.43 1.29 19.28
CA GLU A 142 1.78 0.97 19.75
C GLU A 142 1.91 -0.53 20.07
N LYS A 143 3.06 -1.12 19.73
CA LYS A 143 3.38 -2.50 20.10
C LYS A 143 3.84 -2.54 21.56
N LYS A 144 3.09 -3.18 22.44
CA LYS A 144 3.39 -3.29 23.90
C LYS A 144 3.78 -4.69 24.37
N GLY A 145 3.97 -5.67 23.49
CA GLY A 145 4.33 -7.03 23.88
C GLY A 145 4.62 -7.97 22.73
N ALA A 146 5.12 -9.15 23.06
CA ALA A 146 5.45 -10.18 22.06
C ALA A 146 4.22 -10.76 21.35
N TYR A 147 3.05 -10.69 21.99
CA TYR A 147 1.78 -11.20 21.47
C TYR A 147 0.94 -10.12 20.79
N ASP A 148 1.45 -8.89 20.71
CA ASP A 148 0.72 -7.78 20.10
C ASP A 148 0.77 -7.85 18.56
N ILE A 149 -0.34 -7.48 17.93
CA ILE A 149 -0.47 -7.48 16.46
C ILE A 149 0.58 -6.54 15.86
N ASP A 150 1.38 -7.07 14.95
CA ASP A 150 2.38 -6.30 14.22
C ASP A 150 1.72 -5.52 13.08
N LEU A 151 1.62 -4.23 13.26
CA LEU A 151 1.10 -3.30 12.25
C LEU A 151 1.93 -3.26 10.97
N ASP A 152 3.23 -3.52 11.07
CA ASP A 152 4.13 -3.45 9.91
C ASP A 152 3.84 -4.58 8.93
N SER A 153 3.51 -5.78 9.44
CA SER A 153 3.06 -6.91 8.60
C SER A 153 1.74 -6.64 7.90
N MET A 154 0.80 -5.96 8.58
CA MET A 154 -0.51 -5.63 8.01
C MET A 154 -0.43 -4.53 6.95
N THR A 155 0.45 -3.54 7.15
CA THR A 155 0.65 -2.45 6.17
C THR A 155 1.35 -2.91 4.90
N ALA A 156 2.14 -3.98 4.96
CA ALA A 156 2.74 -4.58 3.77
C ALA A 156 1.68 -5.14 2.79
N MET A 157 0.60 -5.70 3.32
CA MET A 157 -0.52 -6.20 2.49
C MET A 157 -1.32 -5.06 1.83
N ALA A 158 -1.38 -3.87 2.43
CA ALA A 158 -2.11 -2.73 1.89
C ALA A 158 -1.53 -2.18 0.57
N ARG A 159 -0.33 -2.60 0.17
CA ARG A 159 0.31 -2.20 -1.10
C ARG A 159 -0.13 -3.06 -2.29
N ILE A 160 -0.83 -4.15 -2.05
CA ILE A 160 -1.28 -5.04 -3.13
C ILE A 160 -2.32 -4.31 -3.98
N GLY A 161 -2.07 -4.23 -5.28
CA GLY A 161 -2.99 -3.62 -6.24
C GLY A 161 -2.93 -2.09 -6.31
N GLN A 162 -1.97 -1.43 -5.66
CA GLN A 162 -1.75 0.00 -5.88
C GLN A 162 -1.27 0.25 -7.31
N ALA A 163 -1.93 1.15 -8.01
CA ALA A 163 -1.61 1.49 -9.38
C ALA A 163 -1.74 2.99 -9.64
N MET A 164 -1.01 3.45 -10.64
CA MET A 164 -1.09 4.81 -11.17
C MET A 164 -1.62 4.76 -12.60
N THR A 165 -2.59 5.62 -12.89
CA THR A 165 -3.11 5.84 -14.24
C THR A 165 -2.76 7.25 -14.66
N ILE A 166 -2.19 7.39 -15.86
CA ILE A 166 -1.89 8.67 -16.48
C ILE A 166 -2.68 8.75 -17.78
N SER A 167 -3.40 9.85 -17.96
CA SER A 167 -4.15 10.13 -19.18
C SER A 167 -3.68 11.45 -19.76
N LEU A 168 -3.26 11.42 -21.02
CA LEU A 168 -2.86 12.60 -21.77
C LEU A 168 -3.97 12.99 -22.75
N VAL A 169 -4.36 14.25 -22.72
CA VAL A 169 -5.44 14.79 -23.56
C VAL A 169 -4.93 16.00 -24.33
N ARG A 170 -4.96 15.92 -25.66
CA ARG A 170 -4.66 17.07 -26.51
C ARG A 170 -5.71 18.16 -26.29
N GLN A 171 -5.29 19.33 -25.87
CA GLN A 171 -6.17 20.51 -25.77
C GLN A 171 -6.06 21.41 -26.99
N SER A 172 -4.85 21.50 -27.57
CA SER A 172 -4.57 22.18 -28.81
C SER A 172 -3.35 21.50 -29.49
N PRO A 173 -2.94 21.91 -30.70
CA PRO A 173 -1.72 21.41 -31.32
C PRO A 173 -0.46 21.57 -30.47
N THR A 174 -0.42 22.61 -29.62
CA THR A 174 0.75 22.96 -28.78
C THR A 174 0.47 22.83 -27.29
N GLN A 175 -0.65 22.22 -26.89
CA GLN A 175 -1.01 22.13 -25.48
C GLN A 175 -1.58 20.76 -25.13
N THR A 176 -1.05 20.15 -24.09
CA THR A 176 -1.45 18.82 -23.62
C THR A 176 -1.77 18.86 -22.13
N LYS A 177 -2.94 18.33 -21.78
CA LYS A 177 -3.34 18.13 -20.39
C LYS A 177 -2.95 16.70 -19.95
N VAL A 178 -2.23 16.61 -18.85
CA VAL A 178 -1.88 15.34 -18.18
C VAL A 178 -2.72 15.19 -16.92
N LYS A 179 -3.36 14.05 -16.78
CA LYS A 179 -4.15 13.67 -15.60
C LYS A 179 -3.51 12.47 -14.95
N ILE A 180 -3.24 12.52 -13.66
CA ILE A 180 -2.71 11.41 -12.87
C ILE A 180 -3.74 11.01 -11.83
N ARG A 181 -3.98 9.71 -11.71
CA ARG A 181 -4.88 9.11 -10.72
C ARG A 181 -4.18 7.92 -10.07
N PHE A 182 -4.32 7.82 -8.75
CA PHE A 182 -3.80 6.70 -7.98
C PHE A 182 -4.95 5.83 -7.47
N SER A 183 -4.82 4.52 -7.67
CA SER A 183 -5.78 3.51 -7.18
C SER A 183 -5.23 2.85 -5.92
N ASN A 184 -6.12 2.51 -5.00
CA ASN A 184 -5.81 1.79 -3.76
C ASN A 184 -4.79 2.49 -2.85
N VAL A 185 -4.70 3.82 -2.93
CA VAL A 185 -3.96 4.65 -1.97
C VAL A 185 -4.97 5.20 -0.95
N ASN A 186 -4.98 4.61 0.22
CA ASN A 186 -6.02 4.88 1.21
C ASN A 186 -5.75 6.13 2.06
N TYR A 187 -4.48 6.41 2.35
CA TYR A 187 -4.10 7.52 3.24
C TYR A 187 -3.90 8.82 2.47
N PRO A 188 -4.61 9.92 2.82
CA PRO A 188 -4.50 11.22 2.12
C PRO A 188 -3.07 11.76 2.08
N ALA A 189 -2.32 11.62 3.19
CA ALA A 189 -0.94 12.07 3.27
C ALA A 189 -0.01 11.29 2.32
N GLU A 190 -0.22 9.99 2.18
CA GLU A 190 0.52 9.13 1.24
C GLU A 190 0.19 9.51 -0.22
N LEU A 191 -1.09 9.74 -0.53
CA LEU A 191 -1.52 10.22 -1.84
C LEU A 191 -0.86 11.54 -2.21
N HIS A 192 -0.82 12.49 -1.29
CA HIS A 192 -0.17 13.78 -1.51
C HIS A 192 1.33 13.62 -1.78
N GLU A 193 2.00 12.72 -1.07
CA GLU A 193 3.42 12.44 -1.27
C GLU A 193 3.71 11.83 -2.66
N TYR A 194 2.85 10.93 -3.17
CA TYR A 194 2.99 10.41 -4.53
C TYR A 194 2.94 11.52 -5.59
N TYR A 195 2.03 12.48 -5.46
CA TYR A 195 2.01 13.63 -6.38
C TYR A 195 3.30 14.46 -6.31
N LYS A 196 3.91 14.60 -5.11
CA LYS A 196 5.20 15.29 -4.94
C LYS A 196 6.38 14.57 -5.57
N VAL A 197 6.29 13.26 -5.75
CA VAL A 197 7.33 12.46 -6.41
C VAL A 197 7.13 12.49 -7.92
N VAL A 198 5.90 12.26 -8.39
CA VAL A 198 5.63 12.05 -9.82
C VAL A 198 5.71 13.34 -10.63
N TRP A 199 5.12 14.44 -10.15
CA TRP A 199 5.12 15.68 -10.92
C TRP A 199 6.51 16.27 -11.15
N PRO A 200 7.42 16.37 -10.16
CA PRO A 200 8.78 16.85 -10.41
C PRO A 200 9.56 15.99 -11.40
N ALA A 201 9.33 14.68 -11.42
CA ALA A 201 9.97 13.80 -12.39
C ALA A 201 9.49 14.11 -13.82
N ILE A 202 8.19 14.31 -14.03
CA ILE A 202 7.61 14.70 -15.32
C ILE A 202 8.08 16.10 -15.71
N ASP A 203 7.99 17.08 -14.83
CA ASP A 203 8.41 18.47 -15.06
C ASP A 203 9.88 18.53 -15.50
N LYS A 204 10.75 17.75 -14.84
CA LYS A 204 12.17 17.65 -15.18
C LYS A 204 12.38 17.16 -16.62
N GLN A 205 11.67 16.13 -17.06
CA GLN A 205 11.83 15.59 -18.42
C GLN A 205 11.30 16.57 -19.46
N ILE A 206 10.15 17.20 -19.22
CA ILE A 206 9.62 18.24 -20.12
C ILE A 206 10.55 19.45 -20.22
N PHE A 207 11.23 19.80 -19.10
CA PHE A 207 12.23 20.88 -19.11
C PHE A 207 13.50 20.49 -19.90
N LEU A 208 13.98 19.26 -19.74
CA LEU A 208 15.16 18.78 -20.48
C LEU A 208 14.91 18.72 -21.98
N ASP A 209 13.72 18.33 -22.40
CA ASP A 209 13.28 18.32 -23.81
C ASP A 209 13.31 19.73 -24.45
N ARG A 210 13.18 20.80 -23.65
CA ARG A 210 13.30 22.20 -24.14
C ARG A 210 14.70 22.59 -24.55
N ASN A 211 15.74 21.90 -24.04
CA ASN A 211 17.15 22.30 -24.25
C ASN A 211 17.81 21.50 -25.39
N VAL A 212 17.04 20.71 -26.12
CA VAL A 212 17.56 19.86 -27.22
C VAL A 212 17.15 20.45 -28.59
N ASP A 213 16.27 21.43 -28.64
CA ASP A 213 15.93 22.22 -29.83
C ASP A 213 16.85 23.43 -29.98
#